data_0675ba31cf4205a7cf51b51449ef7c7b
#
_entry.id   0675ba31cf4205a7cf51b51449ef7c7b
#
_cell.length_a   1.000
_cell.length_b   1.000
_cell.length_c   1.000
_cell.angle_alpha   90.00
_cell.angle_beta   90.00
_cell.angle_gamma   90.00
#
_symmetry.space_group_name_H-M   'P 1'
#
loop_
_entity.id
_entity.type
_entity.pdbx_description
1 polymer ?
#
loop_
_entity_poly.entity_id
_entity_poly.type
_entity_poly.pdbx_seq_one_letter_code
_entity_poly.pdbx_strand_id
1 'polypeptide(L)'
;MKRGCYFTLVASACAMEAGFIALAALGNFSQNVAEFTGVFLGTSLFYLLSCFAITRWDVTERARSRVMVLIWVCGLLFRITVLPLSPELSEDLNRYRWHGKIQAAGENPYIAVPEDPRVAYLRDATWPRISRKDLPSVYGPVVEWVFAGWYRVAAWAQPDALRQVWWFKLPFALTEIGVALAVSWLLAAAGKPRT
;
A
#
# COMPACT_ATOMS: atom_id res chain seq x y z
N MET A 1 32.86 0.17 -1.79
CA MET A 1 31.99 -0.67 -0.94
C MET A 1 32.64 -2.04 -0.79
N LYS A 2 32.80 -2.52 0.43
CA LYS A 2 33.28 -3.88 0.66
C LYS A 2 32.29 -4.87 0.06
N ARG A 3 32.75 -5.93 -0.62
CA ARG A 3 31.88 -6.95 -1.24
C ARG A 3 30.82 -7.49 -0.26
N GLY A 4 31.18 -7.59 1.03
CA GLY A 4 30.27 -8.03 2.09
C GLY A 4 29.01 -7.14 2.26
N CYS A 5 29.12 -5.81 2.18
CA CYS A 5 27.97 -4.90 2.31
C CYS A 5 26.92 -5.15 1.21
N TYR A 6 27.36 -5.20 -0.04
CA TYR A 6 26.43 -5.42 -1.16
C TYR A 6 25.77 -6.79 -1.08
N PHE A 7 26.53 -7.80 -0.71
CA PHE A 7 26.00 -9.15 -0.50
C PHE A 7 24.92 -9.16 0.60
N THR A 8 25.17 -8.50 1.74
CA THR A 8 24.19 -8.41 2.83
C THR A 8 22.90 -7.72 2.37
N LEU A 9 23.01 -6.61 1.61
CA LEU A 9 21.83 -5.91 1.10
C LEU A 9 21.01 -6.77 0.15
N VAL A 10 21.68 -7.46 -0.79
CA VAL A 10 20.99 -8.36 -1.73
C VAL A 10 20.38 -9.55 -1.00
N ALA A 11 21.10 -10.19 -0.10
CA ALA A 11 20.59 -11.31 0.69
C ALA A 11 19.38 -10.91 1.55
N SER A 12 19.45 -9.76 2.21
CA SER A 12 18.31 -9.22 2.97
C SER A 12 17.13 -8.89 2.08
N ALA A 13 17.34 -8.31 0.90
CA ALA A 13 16.27 -8.03 -0.05
C ALA A 13 15.59 -9.32 -0.55
N CYS A 14 16.37 -10.36 -0.86
CA CYS A 14 15.82 -11.67 -1.21
C CYS A 14 15.02 -12.30 -0.06
N ALA A 15 15.52 -12.19 1.18
CA ALA A 15 14.81 -12.69 2.35
C ALA A 15 13.49 -11.90 2.61
N MET A 16 13.50 -10.58 2.40
CA MET A 16 12.28 -9.76 2.48
C MET A 16 11.26 -10.17 1.42
N GLU A 17 11.69 -10.37 0.17
CA GLU A 17 10.77 -10.81 -0.90
C GLU A 17 10.21 -12.20 -0.60
N ALA A 18 11.03 -13.14 -0.11
CA ALA A 18 10.54 -14.44 0.34
C ALA A 18 9.50 -14.30 1.46
N GLY A 19 9.70 -13.36 2.39
CA GLY A 19 8.72 -13.01 3.42
C GLY A 19 7.41 -12.48 2.83
N PHE A 20 7.45 -11.57 1.86
CA PHE A 20 6.25 -11.07 1.19
C PHE A 20 5.52 -12.15 0.39
N ILE A 21 6.27 -13.05 -0.28
CA ILE A 21 5.68 -14.22 -0.95
C ILE A 21 5.04 -15.16 0.08
N ALA A 22 5.67 -15.39 1.23
CA ALA A 22 5.09 -16.20 2.30
C ALA A 22 3.80 -15.56 2.84
N LEU A 23 3.77 -14.24 3.05
CA LEU A 23 2.53 -13.52 3.42
C LEU A 23 1.46 -13.70 2.34
N ALA A 24 1.82 -13.60 1.06
CA ALA A 24 0.90 -13.83 -0.03
C ALA A 24 0.31 -15.26 -0.02
N ALA A 25 1.11 -16.25 0.35
CA ALA A 25 0.70 -17.65 0.43
C ALA A 25 -0.20 -17.96 1.65
N LEU A 26 -0.15 -17.16 2.72
CA LEU A 26 -1.01 -17.32 3.90
C LEU A 26 -2.50 -17.07 3.58
N GLY A 27 -2.79 -16.26 2.58
CA GLY A 27 -4.15 -15.92 2.16
C GLY A 27 -4.89 -15.07 3.20
N ASN A 28 -5.69 -15.69 4.06
CA ASN A 28 -6.50 -14.96 5.05
C ASN A 28 -5.69 -14.65 6.32
N PHE A 29 -5.27 -13.39 6.47
CA PHE A 29 -4.46 -12.94 7.62
C PHE A 29 -5.24 -12.92 8.93
N SER A 30 -6.54 -12.68 8.89
CA SER A 30 -7.37 -12.64 10.10
C SER A 30 -7.54 -14.02 10.75
N GLN A 31 -7.38 -15.09 9.98
CA GLN A 31 -7.39 -16.47 10.49
C GLN A 31 -5.99 -16.97 10.87
N ASN A 32 -4.93 -16.40 10.32
CA ASN A 32 -3.55 -16.82 10.50
C ASN A 32 -2.70 -15.71 11.16
N VAL A 33 -3.22 -15.11 12.24
CA VAL A 33 -2.61 -13.92 12.89
C VAL A 33 -1.20 -14.21 13.41
N ALA A 34 -0.99 -15.38 14.01
CA ALA A 34 0.32 -15.76 14.58
C ALA A 34 1.39 -15.91 13.47
N GLU A 35 1.04 -16.63 12.40
CA GLU A 35 1.88 -16.84 11.23
C GLU A 35 2.17 -15.52 10.51
N PHE A 36 1.13 -14.71 10.29
CA PHE A 36 1.27 -13.37 9.74
C PHE A 36 2.26 -12.52 10.57
N THR A 37 2.06 -12.49 11.89
CA THR A 37 2.92 -11.71 12.79
C THR A 37 4.36 -12.23 12.77
N GLY A 38 4.55 -13.53 12.79
CA GLY A 38 5.88 -14.15 12.74
C GLY A 38 6.63 -13.81 11.44
N VAL A 39 5.98 -13.97 10.29
CA VAL A 39 6.58 -13.65 8.99
C VAL A 39 6.83 -12.14 8.87
N PHE A 40 5.90 -11.30 9.29
CA PHE A 40 6.05 -9.85 9.25
C PHE A 40 7.23 -9.36 10.11
N LEU A 41 7.37 -9.87 11.34
CA LEU A 41 8.49 -9.54 12.21
C LEU A 41 9.82 -10.05 11.64
N GLY A 42 9.85 -11.27 11.12
CA GLY A 42 11.03 -11.82 10.45
C GLY A 42 11.47 -10.98 9.26
N THR A 43 10.53 -10.57 8.41
CA THR A 43 10.78 -9.67 7.27
C THR A 43 11.31 -8.31 7.73
N SER A 44 10.74 -7.76 8.82
CA SER A 44 11.17 -6.50 9.42
C SER A 44 12.61 -6.55 9.97
N LEU A 45 13.05 -7.69 10.48
CA LEU A 45 14.45 -7.87 10.90
C LEU A 45 15.44 -7.74 9.73
N PHE A 46 15.12 -8.28 8.57
CA PHE A 46 15.97 -8.13 7.37
C PHE A 46 15.99 -6.68 6.88
N TYR A 47 14.87 -5.95 6.99
CA TYR A 47 14.85 -4.51 6.73
C TYR A 47 15.81 -3.76 7.69
N LEU A 48 15.72 -4.01 8.99
CA LEU A 48 16.59 -3.39 9.99
C LEU A 48 18.07 -3.75 9.77
N LEU A 49 18.37 -5.00 9.38
CA LEU A 49 19.70 -5.43 9.01
C LEU A 49 20.24 -4.65 7.79
N SER A 50 19.40 -4.39 6.80
CA SER A 50 19.76 -3.57 5.64
C SER A 50 20.08 -2.13 6.03
N CYS A 51 19.27 -1.52 6.89
CA CYS A 51 19.51 -0.17 7.44
C CYS A 51 20.82 -0.13 8.22
N PHE A 52 21.06 -1.10 9.10
CA PHE A 52 22.30 -1.20 9.86
C PHE A 52 23.52 -1.38 8.94
N ALA A 53 23.41 -2.22 7.92
CA ALA A 53 24.49 -2.44 6.96
C ALA A 53 24.87 -1.13 6.23
N ILE A 54 23.89 -0.34 5.79
CA ILE A 54 24.13 0.93 5.10
C ILE A 54 24.81 1.94 6.05
N THR A 55 24.40 2.01 7.32
CA THR A 55 24.96 2.96 8.28
C THR A 55 26.37 2.60 8.78
N ARG A 56 26.71 1.32 8.75
CA ARG A 56 28.03 0.83 9.27
C ARG A 56 29.13 0.77 8.22
N TRP A 57 28.79 0.77 6.95
CA TRP A 57 29.76 0.63 5.89
C TRP A 57 29.82 1.87 5.00
N ASP A 58 31.05 2.42 4.82
CA ASP A 58 31.27 3.52 3.90
C ASP A 58 30.89 3.12 2.47
N VAL A 59 29.85 3.77 1.95
CA VAL A 59 29.39 3.57 0.59
C VAL A 59 30.03 4.59 -0.31
N THR A 60 30.95 4.14 -1.19
CA THR A 60 31.58 4.98 -2.20
C THR A 60 30.53 5.54 -3.17
N GLU A 61 30.79 6.69 -3.83
CA GLU A 61 29.87 7.32 -4.79
C GLU A 61 29.38 6.35 -5.89
N ARG A 62 30.28 5.53 -6.45
CA ARG A 62 29.88 4.50 -7.44
C ARG A 62 28.98 3.41 -6.85
N ALA A 63 29.19 3.07 -5.62
CA ALA A 63 28.37 2.05 -4.95
C ALA A 63 27.02 2.61 -4.55
N ARG A 64 26.93 3.89 -4.22
CA ARG A 64 25.70 4.58 -3.84
C ARG A 64 24.66 4.48 -4.96
N SER A 65 25.03 4.76 -6.20
CA SER A 65 24.12 4.63 -7.36
C SER A 65 23.55 3.20 -7.49
N ARG A 66 24.39 2.18 -7.30
CA ARG A 66 23.94 0.78 -7.36
C ARG A 66 23.00 0.42 -6.20
N VAL A 67 23.27 0.91 -4.99
CA VAL A 67 22.40 0.72 -3.82
C VAL A 67 21.05 1.42 -4.04
N MET A 68 21.04 2.63 -4.59
CA MET A 68 19.79 3.33 -4.92
C MET A 68 18.96 2.56 -5.95
N VAL A 69 19.59 2.05 -7.00
CA VAL A 69 18.90 1.19 -7.99
C VAL A 69 18.33 -0.05 -7.31
N LEU A 70 19.10 -0.71 -6.45
CA LEU A 70 18.64 -1.89 -5.70
C LEU A 70 17.41 -1.55 -4.84
N ILE A 71 17.44 -0.42 -4.09
CA ILE A 71 16.31 0.03 -3.27
C ILE A 71 15.06 0.25 -4.12
N TRP A 72 15.18 0.95 -5.24
CA TRP A 72 14.04 1.22 -6.12
C TRP A 72 13.49 -0.05 -6.76
N VAL A 73 14.35 -0.91 -7.28
CA VAL A 73 13.94 -2.18 -7.91
C VAL A 73 13.26 -3.09 -6.90
N CYS A 74 13.88 -3.31 -5.73
CA CYS A 74 13.30 -4.15 -4.68
C CYS A 74 12.02 -3.53 -4.11
N GLY A 75 12.00 -2.22 -3.87
CA GLY A 75 10.81 -1.53 -3.39
C GLY A 75 9.62 -1.66 -4.35
N LEU A 76 9.87 -1.61 -5.66
CA LEU A 76 8.83 -1.85 -6.67
C LEU A 76 8.40 -3.32 -6.68
N LEU A 77 9.36 -4.26 -6.64
CA LEU A 77 9.08 -5.69 -6.62
C LEU A 77 8.20 -6.07 -5.43
N PHE A 78 8.56 -5.63 -4.21
CA PHE A 78 7.78 -5.88 -3.00
C PHE A 78 6.33 -5.40 -3.14
N ARG A 79 6.11 -4.23 -3.75
CA ARG A 79 4.77 -3.71 -4.01
C ARG A 79 3.99 -4.56 -5.01
N ILE A 80 4.64 -5.01 -6.08
CA ILE A 80 4.01 -5.91 -7.08
C ILE A 80 3.58 -7.21 -6.42
N THR A 81 4.38 -7.75 -5.51
CA THR A 81 4.09 -9.00 -4.79
C THR A 81 2.89 -8.84 -3.84
N VAL A 82 2.78 -7.71 -3.11
CA VAL A 82 1.69 -7.52 -2.13
C VAL A 82 0.44 -6.84 -2.69
N LEU A 83 0.53 -6.17 -3.83
CA LEU A 83 -0.59 -5.43 -4.42
C LEU A 83 -1.82 -6.31 -4.71
N PRO A 84 -1.67 -7.56 -5.23
CA PRO A 84 -2.81 -8.44 -5.52
C PRO A 84 -3.51 -9.01 -4.28
N LEU A 85 -2.92 -8.89 -3.08
CA LEU A 85 -3.49 -9.48 -1.86
C LEU A 85 -4.83 -8.84 -1.52
N SER A 86 -5.75 -9.62 -0.97
CA SER A 86 -7.00 -9.08 -0.43
C SER A 86 -6.72 -8.16 0.77
N PRO A 87 -7.53 -7.10 0.98
CA PRO A 87 -7.39 -6.22 2.14
C PRO A 87 -7.97 -6.88 3.42
N GLU A 88 -7.30 -7.93 3.90
CA GLU A 88 -7.81 -8.79 4.98
C GLU A 88 -7.67 -8.18 6.38
N LEU A 89 -6.76 -7.20 6.54
CA LEU A 89 -6.49 -6.56 7.84
C LEU A 89 -7.38 -5.34 8.10
N SER A 90 -8.02 -4.80 7.07
CA SER A 90 -8.90 -3.65 7.18
C SER A 90 -9.98 -3.67 6.11
N GLU A 91 -11.20 -3.38 6.50
CA GLU A 91 -12.35 -3.24 5.60
C GLU A 91 -12.44 -1.83 4.97
N ASP A 92 -11.52 -0.94 5.32
CA ASP A 92 -11.57 0.48 4.94
C ASP A 92 -11.58 0.70 3.43
N LEU A 93 -10.88 -0.13 2.65
CA LEU A 93 -10.90 -0.02 1.19
C LEU A 93 -12.30 -0.24 0.60
N ASN A 94 -13.12 -1.12 1.20
CA ASN A 94 -14.52 -1.28 0.81
C ASN A 94 -15.31 0.00 1.12
N ARG A 95 -15.01 0.63 2.25
CA ARG A 95 -15.62 1.88 2.66
C ARG A 95 -15.22 3.05 1.76
N TYR A 96 -13.93 3.19 1.41
CA TYR A 96 -13.46 4.24 0.48
C TYR A 96 -14.11 4.11 -0.89
N ARG A 97 -14.21 2.88 -1.39
CA ARG A 97 -14.92 2.59 -2.63
C ARG A 97 -16.41 2.96 -2.54
N TRP A 98 -17.07 2.64 -1.41
CA TRP A 98 -18.47 3.01 -1.17
C TRP A 98 -18.66 4.52 -1.20
N HIS A 99 -17.84 5.28 -0.48
CA HIS A 99 -17.90 6.74 -0.46
C HIS A 99 -17.72 7.31 -1.87
N GLY A 100 -16.78 6.80 -2.63
CA GLY A 100 -16.61 7.20 -4.02
C GLY A 100 -17.83 6.88 -4.88
N LYS A 101 -18.47 5.71 -4.65
CA LYS A 101 -19.68 5.29 -5.38
C LYS A 101 -20.89 6.18 -5.12
N ILE A 102 -21.18 6.47 -3.85
CA ILE A 102 -22.33 7.32 -3.49
C ILE A 102 -22.16 8.75 -4.02
N GLN A 103 -20.96 9.32 -3.96
CA GLN A 103 -20.68 10.63 -4.55
C GLN A 103 -20.79 10.62 -6.08
N ALA A 104 -20.33 9.55 -6.74
CA ALA A 104 -20.48 9.41 -8.20
C ALA A 104 -21.95 9.33 -8.61
N ALA A 105 -22.83 8.88 -7.72
CA ALA A 105 -24.29 8.88 -7.89
C ALA A 105 -24.96 10.21 -7.50
N GLY A 106 -24.21 11.22 -7.04
CA GLY A 106 -24.73 12.53 -6.65
C GLY A 106 -25.16 12.63 -5.18
N GLU A 107 -24.94 11.60 -4.39
CA GLU A 107 -25.30 11.56 -2.97
C GLU A 107 -24.22 12.18 -2.09
N ASN A 108 -24.63 12.74 -0.94
CA ASN A 108 -23.71 13.36 0.01
C ASN A 108 -23.18 12.31 1.02
N PRO A 109 -21.86 11.99 1.03
CA PRO A 109 -21.29 10.98 1.92
C PRO A 109 -21.32 11.35 3.41
N TYR A 110 -21.55 12.63 3.74
CA TYR A 110 -21.68 13.11 5.13
C TYR A 110 -23.08 12.95 5.69
N ILE A 111 -24.06 12.59 4.86
CA ILE A 111 -25.46 12.41 5.25
C ILE A 111 -25.92 10.98 4.96
N ALA A 112 -25.58 10.45 3.79
CA ALA A 112 -25.99 9.12 3.36
C ALA A 112 -25.10 8.03 3.97
N VAL A 113 -25.58 7.37 5.03
CA VAL A 113 -24.89 6.21 5.60
C VAL A 113 -25.10 4.96 4.73
N PRO A 114 -24.18 3.97 4.75
CA PRO A 114 -24.29 2.77 3.92
C PRO A 114 -25.62 1.98 4.13
N GLU A 115 -26.20 1.99 5.32
CA GLU A 115 -27.44 1.29 5.61
C GLU A 115 -28.71 2.09 5.29
N ASP A 116 -28.59 3.37 4.93
CA ASP A 116 -29.73 4.23 4.58
C ASP A 116 -30.54 3.61 3.43
N PRO A 117 -31.87 3.45 3.59
CA PRO A 117 -32.73 2.94 2.52
C PRO A 117 -32.69 3.78 1.24
N ARG A 118 -32.41 5.07 1.33
CA ARG A 118 -32.35 5.98 0.16
C ARG A 118 -31.23 5.62 -0.80
N VAL A 119 -30.14 5.02 -0.31
CA VAL A 119 -28.99 4.58 -1.12
C VAL A 119 -28.94 3.07 -1.31
N ALA A 120 -30.02 2.35 -0.96
CA ALA A 120 -30.10 0.90 -1.09
C ALA A 120 -29.87 0.41 -2.54
N TYR A 121 -30.26 1.20 -3.54
CA TYR A 121 -30.07 0.90 -4.97
C TYR A 121 -28.59 0.87 -5.40
N LEU A 122 -27.69 1.43 -4.59
CA LEU A 122 -26.24 1.41 -4.84
C LEU A 122 -25.53 0.18 -4.24
N ARG A 123 -26.21 -0.63 -3.43
CA ARG A 123 -25.61 -1.79 -2.77
C ARG A 123 -25.23 -2.84 -3.79
N ASP A 124 -24.02 -3.36 -3.64
CA ASP A 124 -23.46 -4.40 -4.49
C ASP A 124 -22.71 -5.46 -3.67
N ALA A 125 -21.96 -6.35 -4.31
CA ALA A 125 -21.24 -7.45 -3.66
C ALA A 125 -20.21 -7.01 -2.60
N THR A 126 -19.80 -5.72 -2.59
CA THR A 126 -18.88 -5.18 -1.56
C THR A 126 -19.61 -4.66 -0.33
N TRP A 127 -20.91 -4.37 -0.42
CA TRP A 127 -21.68 -3.80 0.67
C TRP A 127 -21.64 -4.63 1.98
N PRO A 128 -21.72 -5.98 1.97
CA PRO A 128 -21.61 -6.78 3.18
C PRO A 128 -20.29 -6.59 3.93
N ARG A 129 -19.22 -6.26 3.19
CA ARG A 129 -17.85 -6.07 3.70
C ARG A 129 -17.56 -4.67 4.22
N ILE A 130 -18.53 -3.76 4.18
CA ILE A 130 -18.38 -2.42 4.75
C ILE A 130 -18.59 -2.51 6.26
N SER A 131 -17.60 -2.08 7.04
CA SER A 131 -17.74 -1.92 8.49
C SER A 131 -18.52 -0.65 8.84
N ARG A 132 -19.12 -0.63 10.02
CA ARG A 132 -19.81 0.56 10.58
C ARG A 132 -20.75 1.23 9.58
N LYS A 133 -21.72 0.46 9.08
CA LYS A 133 -22.69 0.90 8.07
C LYS A 133 -23.63 2.00 8.58
N ASP A 134 -23.67 2.16 9.89
CA ASP A 134 -24.42 3.19 10.65
C ASP A 134 -23.75 4.58 10.61
N LEU A 135 -22.49 4.69 10.19
CA LEU A 135 -21.74 5.94 10.23
C LEU A 135 -21.59 6.59 8.86
N PRO A 136 -21.78 7.93 8.78
CA PRO A 136 -21.46 8.71 7.60
C PRO A 136 -19.94 8.81 7.41
N SER A 137 -19.50 9.55 6.38
CA SER A 137 -18.08 9.82 6.18
C SER A 137 -17.51 10.66 7.32
N VAL A 138 -16.29 10.28 7.71
CA VAL A 138 -15.46 11.01 8.69
C VAL A 138 -14.27 11.71 8.02
N TYR A 139 -14.13 11.56 6.70
CA TYR A 139 -12.98 12.09 5.95
C TYR A 139 -13.25 13.54 5.49
N GLY A 140 -12.16 14.31 5.33
CA GLY A 140 -12.26 15.68 4.79
C GLY A 140 -12.68 15.71 3.31
N PRO A 141 -13.21 16.86 2.83
CA PRO A 141 -13.74 16.97 1.47
C PRO A 141 -12.78 16.60 0.35
N VAL A 142 -11.50 16.94 0.50
CA VAL A 142 -10.46 16.63 -0.49
C VAL A 142 -10.30 15.11 -0.65
N VAL A 143 -10.29 14.38 0.46
CA VAL A 143 -10.18 12.91 0.46
C VAL A 143 -11.40 12.29 -0.20
N GLU A 144 -12.58 12.83 0.11
CA GLU A 144 -13.83 12.38 -0.50
C GLU A 144 -13.87 12.61 -2.02
N TRP A 145 -13.35 13.73 -2.51
CA TRP A 145 -13.20 13.97 -3.95
C TRP A 145 -12.22 12.99 -4.60
N VAL A 146 -11.13 12.63 -3.90
CA VAL A 146 -10.20 11.60 -4.37
C VAL A 146 -10.93 10.26 -4.48
N PHE A 147 -11.74 9.87 -3.49
CA PHE A 147 -12.52 8.64 -3.55
C PHE A 147 -13.51 8.65 -4.71
N ALA A 148 -14.20 9.75 -4.95
CA ALA A 148 -15.16 9.90 -6.04
C ALA A 148 -14.48 9.81 -7.42
N GLY A 149 -13.37 10.50 -7.59
CA GLY A 149 -12.57 10.48 -8.83
C GLY A 149 -12.01 9.08 -9.09
N TRP A 150 -11.43 8.46 -8.06
CA TRP A 150 -10.84 7.14 -8.17
C TRP A 150 -11.88 6.03 -8.41
N TYR A 151 -13.07 6.13 -7.80
CA TYR A 151 -14.16 5.22 -8.08
C TYR A 151 -14.55 5.24 -9.57
N ARG A 152 -14.64 6.41 -10.19
CA ARG A 152 -14.95 6.52 -11.62
C ARG A 152 -13.89 5.83 -12.49
N VAL A 153 -12.60 6.00 -12.16
CA VAL A 153 -11.49 5.31 -12.83
C VAL A 153 -11.59 3.79 -12.63
N ALA A 154 -11.80 3.35 -11.39
CA ALA A 154 -11.90 1.93 -11.08
C ALA A 154 -13.12 1.28 -11.74
N ALA A 155 -14.26 1.95 -11.77
CA ALA A 155 -15.48 1.46 -12.40
C ALA A 155 -15.37 1.39 -13.93
N TRP A 156 -14.66 2.35 -14.54
CA TRP A 156 -14.37 2.32 -15.97
C TRP A 156 -13.42 1.17 -16.34
N ALA A 157 -12.37 0.95 -15.53
CA ALA A 157 -11.34 -0.06 -15.83
C ALA A 157 -11.77 -1.49 -15.45
N GLN A 158 -12.68 -1.66 -14.49
CA GLN A 158 -13.07 -2.95 -13.94
C GLN A 158 -14.56 -2.98 -13.59
N PRO A 159 -15.37 -3.77 -14.31
CA PRO A 159 -16.81 -3.88 -14.05
C PRO A 159 -17.14 -4.66 -12.75
N ASP A 160 -16.27 -5.57 -12.32
CA ASP A 160 -16.47 -6.37 -11.11
C ASP A 160 -16.20 -5.53 -9.85
N ALA A 161 -17.25 -5.36 -9.04
CA ALA A 161 -17.20 -4.56 -7.80
C ALA A 161 -16.14 -5.04 -6.79
N LEU A 162 -15.96 -6.36 -6.64
CA LEU A 162 -14.97 -6.92 -5.72
C LEU A 162 -13.54 -6.64 -6.19
N ARG A 163 -13.31 -6.72 -7.49
CA ARG A 163 -12.00 -6.41 -8.08
C ARG A 163 -11.71 -4.90 -8.08
N GLN A 164 -12.74 -4.04 -8.13
CA GLN A 164 -12.54 -2.59 -7.99
C GLN A 164 -11.88 -2.21 -6.65
N VAL A 165 -12.09 -2.98 -5.59
CA VAL A 165 -11.47 -2.72 -4.28
C VAL A 165 -9.94 -2.74 -4.37
N TRP A 166 -9.36 -3.60 -5.22
CA TRP A 166 -7.91 -3.63 -5.45
C TRP A 166 -7.38 -2.34 -6.07
N TRP A 167 -8.15 -1.73 -6.97
CA TRP A 167 -7.78 -0.46 -7.57
C TRP A 167 -7.60 0.64 -6.52
N PHE A 168 -8.33 0.57 -5.41
CA PHE A 168 -8.20 1.52 -4.31
C PHE A 168 -6.89 1.40 -3.52
N LYS A 169 -6.06 0.39 -3.77
CA LYS A 169 -4.68 0.32 -3.27
C LYS A 169 -3.72 1.18 -4.08
N LEU A 170 -3.99 1.39 -5.36
CA LEU A 170 -3.07 2.10 -6.27
C LEU A 170 -2.78 3.55 -5.83
N PRO A 171 -3.74 4.38 -5.42
CA PRO A 171 -3.45 5.73 -4.93
C PRO A 171 -2.46 5.73 -3.76
N PHE A 172 -2.59 4.79 -2.83
CA PHE A 172 -1.69 4.67 -1.68
C PHE A 172 -0.29 4.27 -2.13
N ALA A 173 -0.16 3.25 -2.98
CA ALA A 173 1.12 2.81 -3.53
C ALA A 173 1.80 3.93 -4.34
N LEU A 174 1.05 4.69 -5.14
CA LEU A 174 1.57 5.84 -5.90
C LEU A 174 2.01 6.97 -4.98
N THR A 175 1.27 7.23 -3.91
CA THR A 175 1.64 8.24 -2.90
C THR A 175 2.93 7.85 -2.18
N GLU A 176 3.11 6.59 -1.79
CA GLU A 176 4.37 6.10 -1.20
C GLU A 176 5.57 6.29 -2.13
N ILE A 177 5.41 5.99 -3.42
CA ILE A 177 6.45 6.23 -4.43
C ILE A 177 6.72 7.74 -4.55
N GLY A 178 5.67 8.56 -4.57
CA GLY A 178 5.77 10.01 -4.60
C GLY A 178 6.52 10.58 -3.40
N VAL A 179 6.24 10.08 -2.20
CA VAL A 179 6.96 10.47 -0.97
C VAL A 179 8.44 10.08 -1.06
N ALA A 180 8.76 8.87 -1.51
CA ALA A 180 10.14 8.42 -1.67
C ALA A 180 10.91 9.28 -2.70
N LEU A 181 10.26 9.68 -3.81
CA LEU A 181 10.83 10.60 -4.80
C LEU A 181 11.04 11.99 -4.20
N ALA A 182 10.06 12.54 -3.47
CA ALA A 182 10.15 13.85 -2.83
C ALA A 182 11.28 13.89 -1.81
N VAL A 183 11.40 12.87 -0.95
CA VAL A 183 12.51 12.75 0.01
C VAL A 183 13.86 12.68 -0.72
N SER A 184 13.96 11.88 -1.77
CA SER A 184 15.19 11.78 -2.57
C SER A 184 15.58 13.10 -3.20
N TRP A 185 14.60 13.87 -3.69
CA TRP A 185 14.81 15.19 -4.27
C TRP A 185 15.23 16.22 -3.21
N LEU A 186 14.57 16.25 -2.06
CA LEU A 186 14.91 17.16 -0.94
C LEU A 186 16.33 16.92 -0.42
N LEU A 187 16.73 15.64 -0.26
CA LEU A 187 18.09 15.30 0.15
C LEU A 187 19.13 15.77 -0.86
N ALA A 188 18.82 15.64 -2.16
CA ALA A 188 19.70 16.17 -3.20
C ALA A 188 19.81 17.70 -3.17
N ALA A 189 18.69 18.40 -3.01
CA ALA A 189 18.65 19.85 -2.94
C ALA A 189 19.37 20.41 -1.70
N ALA A 190 19.32 19.66 -0.59
CA ALA A 190 20.03 20.01 0.64
C ALA A 190 21.56 19.74 0.60
N GLY A 191 22.10 19.32 -0.55
CA GLY A 191 23.50 18.95 -0.68
C GLY A 191 23.91 17.73 0.15
N LYS A 192 22.95 17.01 0.70
CA LYS A 192 23.19 15.78 1.49
C LYS A 192 23.27 14.59 0.51
N PRO A 193 24.11 13.61 0.79
CA PRO A 193 24.14 12.42 -0.02
C PRO A 193 22.76 11.75 -0.02
N ARG A 194 22.28 11.39 -1.19
CA ARG A 194 21.07 10.55 -1.33
C ARG A 194 21.37 9.18 -0.72
N THR A 195 21.01 8.98 0.53
CA THR A 195 21.12 7.70 1.26
C THR A 195 19.75 7.05 1.34
#